data_8ffb4d02deba5d01a1ccb1c89368341e
#
_entry.id   8ffb4d02deba5d01a1ccb1c89368341e
#
_cell.length_a   1.000
_cell.length_b   1.000
_cell.length_c   1.000
_cell.angle_alpha   90.00
_cell.angle_beta   90.00
_cell.angle_gamma   90.00
#
_symmetry.space_group_name_H-M   'P 1'
#
loop_
_entity.id
_entity.type
_entity.pdbx_description
1 polymer ?
#
loop_
_entity_poly.entity_id
_entity_poly.type
_entity_poly.pdbx_seq_one_letter_code
_entity_poly.pdbx_strand_id
1 'polypeptide(L)' 'MIVNLDGTLHALDRVCTHEDADLSTGFLIGSVVTCPLHLSRFDVVTGEVQNPPAMKPLKTYSLKVEGTSVYVQLDAAL' A
#
# COMPACT_ATOMS: atom_id res chain seq x y z
N MET A 1 -4.78 0.29 -3.51
CA MET A 1 -3.91 -0.13 -4.63
C MET A 1 -3.45 -1.56 -4.45
N ILE A 2 -3.06 -2.17 -5.54
CA ILE A 2 -2.51 -3.52 -5.51
C ILE A 2 -1.07 -3.47 -6.00
N VAL A 3 -0.18 -4.07 -5.24
CA VAL A 3 1.24 -4.09 -5.55
C VAL A 3 1.69 -5.54 -5.75
N ASN A 4 2.38 -5.80 -6.84
CA ASN A 4 2.94 -7.13 -7.12
C ASN A 4 4.43 -7.12 -6.74
N LEU A 5 4.76 -7.92 -5.72
CA LEU A 5 6.15 -8.11 -5.31
C LEU A 5 6.56 -9.53 -5.67
N ASP A 6 7.28 -9.66 -6.78
CA ASP A 6 7.80 -10.94 -7.23
C ASP A 6 6.73 -12.05 -7.31
N GLY A 7 5.57 -11.69 -7.80
CA GLY A 7 4.46 -12.63 -7.98
C GLY A 7 3.49 -12.70 -6.81
N THR A 8 3.79 -12.06 -5.70
CA THR A 8 2.88 -11.99 -4.56
C THR A 8 2.17 -10.65 -4.55
N LEU A 9 0.84 -10.68 -4.54
CA LEU A 9 0.04 -9.47 -4.57
C LEU A 9 -0.27 -8.98 -3.15
N HIS A 10 -0.19 -7.67 -2.98
CA HIS A 10 -0.53 -7.00 -1.72
C HIS A 10 -1.51 -5.88 -2.00
N ALA A 11 -2.55 -5.79 -1.18
CA ALA A 11 -3.56 -4.75 -1.31
C ALA A 11 -3.49 -3.81 -0.12
N LEU A 12 -3.44 -2.51 -0.38
CA LEU A 12 -3.37 -1.51 0.67
C LEU A 12 -3.94 -0.18 0.18
N ASP A 13 -4.19 0.73 1.12
CA ASP A 13 -4.69 2.05 0.78
C ASP A 13 -3.74 2.76 -0.19
N ARG A 14 -4.31 3.53 -1.06
CA ARG A 14 -3.57 4.24 -2.10
C ARG A 14 -3.15 5.64 -1.66
N VAL A 15 -3.88 6.23 -0.72
CA VAL A 15 -3.65 7.61 -0.31
C VAL A 15 -2.67 7.65 0.86
N CYS A 16 -1.63 8.48 0.73
CA CYS A 16 -0.64 8.67 1.78
C CYS A 16 -1.32 9.18 3.07
N THR A 17 -0.98 8.57 4.21
CA THR A 17 -1.60 8.95 5.49
C THR A 17 -1.20 10.34 5.96
N HIS A 18 -0.09 10.88 5.43
CA HIS A 18 0.35 12.23 5.75
C HIS A 18 -0.43 13.29 4.97
N GLU A 19 -0.77 12.98 3.71
CA GLU A 19 -1.43 13.93 2.83
C GLU A 19 -2.13 13.20 1.69
N ASP A 20 -2.90 13.96 0.89
CA ASP A 20 -3.70 13.36 -0.19
C ASP A 20 -2.89 13.04 -1.44
N ALA A 21 -1.75 12.45 -1.28
CA ALA A 21 -0.93 12.02 -2.41
C ALA A 21 -1.27 10.59 -2.79
N ASP A 22 -1.31 10.34 -4.09
CA ASP A 22 -1.57 9.01 -4.64
C ASP A 22 -0.26 8.22 -4.67
N LEU A 23 -0.16 7.22 -3.79
CA LEU A 23 1.04 6.40 -3.67
C LEU A 23 1.30 5.55 -4.92
N SER A 24 0.29 5.31 -5.74
CA SER A 24 0.50 4.56 -6.98
C SER A 24 1.35 5.33 -7.99
N THR A 25 1.52 6.63 -7.80
CA THR A 25 2.40 7.46 -8.63
C THR A 25 3.77 7.65 -7.99
N GLY A 26 4.01 7.07 -6.83
CA GLY A 26 5.29 7.16 -6.15
C GLY A 26 6.29 6.13 -6.65
N PHE A 27 7.29 5.86 -5.83
CA PHE A 27 8.38 4.97 -6.20
C PHE A 27 8.33 3.70 -5.36
N LEU A 28 8.41 2.55 -6.03
CA LEU A 28 8.49 1.26 -5.34
C LEU A 28 9.92 0.73 -5.48
N ILE A 29 10.59 0.54 -4.35
CA ILE A 29 11.94 -0.04 -4.32
C ILE A 29 11.91 -1.17 -3.29
N GLY A 30 12.13 -2.40 -3.76
CA GLY A 30 11.95 -3.57 -2.91
C GLY A 30 10.50 -3.62 -2.44
N SER A 31 10.27 -3.68 -1.15
CA SER A 31 8.93 -3.72 -0.56
C SER A 31 8.48 -2.35 -0.02
N VAL A 32 9.20 -1.28 -0.35
CA VAL A 32 8.93 0.05 0.19
C VAL A 32 8.43 0.98 -0.89
N VAL A 33 7.26 1.60 -0.67
CA VAL A 33 6.73 2.63 -1.55
C VAL A 33 7.01 3.99 -0.93
N THR A 34 7.49 4.91 -1.77
CA THR A 34 7.81 6.28 -1.36
C THR A 34 6.76 7.23 -1.91
N CYS A 35 6.18 8.05 -1.03
CA CYS A 35 5.24 9.09 -1.42
C CYS A 35 5.94 10.12 -2.31
N PRO A 36 5.32 10.52 -3.44
CA PRO A 36 5.98 11.43 -4.37
C PRO A 36 6.12 12.86 -3.89
N LEU A 37 5.36 13.28 -2.87
CA LEU A 37 5.38 14.67 -2.43
C LEU A 37 6.42 14.94 -1.34
N HIS A 38 6.30 14.29 -0.18
CA HIS A 38 7.19 14.55 0.95
C HIS A 38 8.06 13.38 1.35
N LEU A 39 8.14 12.37 0.47
CA LEU A 39 9.05 11.25 0.63
C LEU A 39 8.78 10.35 1.84
N SER A 40 7.56 10.34 2.35
CA SER A 40 7.15 9.33 3.35
C SER A 40 7.26 7.95 2.73
N ARG A 41 7.71 6.98 3.50
CA ARG A 41 7.89 5.62 3.04
C ARG A 41 7.06 4.65 3.84
N PHE A 42 6.51 3.67 3.14
CA PHE A 42 5.66 2.65 3.74
C PHE A 42 6.06 1.27 3.24
N ASP A 43 6.06 0.29 4.13
CA ASP A 43 6.22 -1.09 3.73
C ASP A 43 4.91 -1.58 3.12
N VAL A 44 4.93 -2.08 1.88
CA VAL A 44 3.70 -2.48 1.21
C VAL A 44 3.14 -3.81 1.73
N VAL A 45 3.92 -4.60 2.42
CA VAL A 45 3.47 -5.86 2.99
C VAL A 45 2.69 -5.61 4.28
N THR A 46 3.18 -4.75 5.15
CA THR A 46 2.59 -4.50 6.46
C THR A 46 1.83 -3.18 6.55
N GLY A 47 2.10 -2.26 5.64
CA GLY A 47 1.55 -0.90 5.71
C GLY A 47 2.29 0.00 6.67
N GLU A 48 3.30 -0.51 7.37
CA GLU A 48 4.01 0.28 8.39
C GLU A 48 4.80 1.42 7.81
N VAL A 49 4.82 2.54 8.56
CA VAL A 49 5.64 3.69 8.20
C VAL A 49 7.11 3.35 8.37
N GLN A 50 7.88 3.59 7.31
CA GLN A 50 9.32 3.38 7.32
C GLN A 50 10.07 4.71 7.45
N ASN A 51 9.43 5.80 7.07
CA ASN A 51 10.10 7.10 7.05
C ASN A 51 9.08 8.23 7.20
N PRO A 52 9.34 9.22 8.10
CA PRO A 52 8.46 10.38 8.22
C PRO A 52 8.44 11.19 6.91
N PRO A 53 7.49 12.14 6.71
CA PRO A 53 6.66 12.74 7.77
C PRO A 53 5.39 11.97 8.12
N ALA A 54 5.01 10.93 7.37
CA ALA A 54 3.85 10.14 7.75
C ALA A 54 4.08 9.47 9.10
N MET A 55 3.03 9.41 9.91
CA MET A 55 3.08 8.81 11.24
C MET A 55 2.09 7.65 11.40
N LYS A 56 1.10 7.56 10.51
CA LYS A 56 0.10 6.50 10.55
C LYS A 56 0.38 5.46 9.49
N PRO A 57 0.24 4.17 9.80
CA PRO A 57 0.42 3.14 8.79
C PRO A 57 -0.69 3.19 7.74
N LEU A 58 -0.42 2.60 6.59
CA LEU A 58 -1.44 2.37 5.58
C LEU A 58 -2.25 1.14 6.00
N LYS A 59 -3.54 1.19 5.73
CA LYS A 59 -4.40 0.02 5.95
C LYS A 59 -4.12 -1.00 4.85
N THR A 60 -3.98 -2.26 5.25
CA THR A 60 -3.81 -3.37 4.31
C THR A 60 -5.09 -4.19 4.24
N TYR A 61 -5.27 -4.91 3.14
CA TYR A 61 -6.47 -5.69 2.88
C TYR A 61 -6.09 -7.10 2.45
N SER A 62 -6.88 -8.06 2.88
CA SER A 62 -6.74 -9.42 2.39
C SER A 62 -7.18 -9.48 0.94
N LEU A 63 -6.53 -10.32 0.15
CA LEU A 63 -6.95 -10.53 -1.21
C LEU A 63 -6.91 -12.01 -1.56
N LYS A 64 -7.65 -12.35 -2.61
CA LYS A 64 -7.80 -13.72 -3.09
C LYS A 64 -7.69 -13.70 -4.61
N VAL A 65 -6.93 -14.63 -5.14
CA VAL A 65 -6.79 -14.78 -6.60
C VAL A 65 -7.51 -16.06 -7.00
N GLU A 66 -8.42 -15.93 -7.97
CA GLU A 66 -9.13 -17.08 -8.55
C GLU A 66 -9.05 -16.97 -10.07
N GLY A 67 -8.27 -17.86 -10.68
CA GLY A 67 -8.04 -17.81 -12.12
C GLY A 67 -7.39 -16.49 -12.51
N THR A 68 -8.09 -15.68 -13.31
CA THR A 68 -7.61 -14.37 -13.73
C THR A 68 -8.23 -13.22 -12.93
N SER A 69 -8.99 -13.55 -11.88
CA SER A 69 -9.68 -12.54 -11.07
C SER A 69 -9.00 -12.34 -9.74
N VAL A 70 -8.96 -11.09 -9.29
CA VAL A 70 -8.42 -10.71 -7.99
C VAL A 70 -9.54 -10.06 -7.19
N TYR A 71 -9.77 -10.59 -5.99
CA TYR A 71 -10.79 -10.08 -5.09
C TYR A 71 -10.13 -9.48 -3.88
N VAL A 72 -10.47 -8.25 -3.55
CA VAL A 72 -9.97 -7.56 -2.36
C VAL A 72 -11.10 -7.53 -1.34
N GLN A 73 -10.83 -8.03 -0.15
CA GLN A 73 -11.81 -7.96 0.91
C GLN A 73 -11.69 -6.63 1.63
N LEU A 74 -12.68 -5.79 1.45
CA LEU A 74 -12.76 -4.54 2.17
C LEU A 74 -13.26 -4.83 3.58
N ASP A 75 -12.59 -4.27 4.54
CA ASP A 75 -12.97 -4.45 5.92
C ASP A 75 -14.25 -3.67 6.20
N ALA A 76 -15.30 -4.41 6.23
CA ALA A 76 -16.55 -3.79 6.51
C ALA A 76 -16.78 -3.72 7.98
N ALA A 77 -15.97 -4.07 8.67
CA ALA A 77 -16.08 -4.06 9.80
C ALA A 77 -16.64 -3.95 10.76
N LEU A 78 -16.86 -4.10 10.80
CA LEU A 78 -17.09 -4.08 11.81
C LEU A 78 -17.95 -3.70 12.42
#